data_087554fb8cbf2d1fcb8ea41cbbb1468f
#
_entry.id   087554fb8cbf2d1fcb8ea41cbbb1468f
#
_cell.length_a   1.000
_cell.length_b   1.000
_cell.length_c   1.000
_cell.angle_alpha   90.00
_cell.angle_beta   90.00
_cell.angle_gamma   90.00
#
_symmetry.space_group_name_H-M   'P 1'
#
loop_
_entity.id
_entity.type
_entity.pdbx_description
1 polymer ?
#
loop_
_entity_poly.entity_id
_entity_poly.type
_entity_poly.pdbx_seq_one_letter_code
_entity_poly.pdbx_strand_id
1 'polypeptide(L)'
;MSDPTVLSTREGYDRWAATYDTMGNWLLELEEPEVDRALGDVAGLDVLDVGAGTGRHAIRIAAAGARVTALDFSEEMLAKAREKPGADRVRWLVHDVARPLPFAPGSFDRVLSALVLEHIPIDELASFFGDLGRVARPDGVIVVTAMHPAMFLKGVSANFRDERGEVRPRSYVATLSDYVMGAIRAGLVIESLAEHSVEEGLAARNDRSRKWLGWPALFVMTLRPA
;
A
#
# COMPACT_ATOMS: atom_id res chain seq x y z
N MET A 1 26.46 14.83 -7.05
CA MET A 1 25.59 13.66 -7.22
C MET A 1 24.65 14.01 -8.36
N SER A 2 24.45 13.13 -9.32
CA SER A 2 23.47 13.35 -10.40
C SER A 2 22.06 13.42 -9.83
N ASP A 3 21.18 14.22 -10.43
CA ASP A 3 19.77 14.25 -10.05
C ASP A 3 19.13 12.85 -10.21
N PRO A 4 18.17 12.48 -9.35
CA PRO A 4 17.50 11.20 -9.45
C PRO A 4 16.71 11.08 -10.75
N THR A 5 16.72 9.89 -11.36
CA THR A 5 15.87 9.60 -12.52
C THR A 5 14.44 9.37 -12.06
N VAL A 6 13.51 10.20 -12.51
CA VAL A 6 12.08 10.00 -12.25
C VAL A 6 11.49 9.17 -13.40
N LEU A 7 10.89 8.04 -13.08
CA LEU A 7 10.18 7.15 -14.01
C LEU A 7 8.67 7.21 -13.77
N SER A 8 7.88 6.72 -14.73
CA SER A 8 6.48 6.42 -14.43
C SER A 8 6.41 5.43 -13.27
N THR A 9 5.29 5.42 -12.53
CA THR A 9 5.13 4.52 -11.39
C THR A 9 5.37 3.07 -11.79
N ARG A 10 4.76 2.63 -12.92
CA ARG A 10 4.92 1.26 -13.46
C ARG A 10 6.38 0.94 -13.79
N GLU A 11 7.03 1.75 -14.65
CA GLU A 11 8.44 1.50 -15.04
C GLU A 11 9.37 1.48 -13.82
N GLY A 12 9.10 2.36 -12.85
CA GLY A 12 9.86 2.40 -11.61
C GLY A 12 9.76 1.11 -10.81
N TYR A 13 8.54 0.60 -10.62
CA TYR A 13 8.32 -0.64 -9.87
C TYR A 13 8.74 -1.89 -10.64
N ASP A 14 8.50 -1.97 -11.96
CA ASP A 14 9.01 -3.06 -12.79
C ASP A 14 10.53 -3.18 -12.65
N ARG A 15 11.23 -2.05 -12.69
CA ARG A 15 12.70 -2.00 -12.54
C ARG A 15 13.14 -2.30 -11.10
N TRP A 16 12.35 -1.95 -10.11
CA TRP A 16 12.66 -2.17 -8.69
C TRP A 16 12.42 -3.61 -8.23
N ALA A 17 11.55 -4.35 -8.91
CA ALA A 17 11.09 -5.68 -8.50
C ALA A 17 12.21 -6.64 -8.12
N ALA A 18 13.33 -6.63 -8.87
CA ALA A 18 14.46 -7.53 -8.63
C ALA A 18 15.12 -7.35 -7.25
N THR A 19 15.08 -6.15 -6.67
CA THR A 19 15.77 -5.81 -5.42
C THR A 19 14.83 -5.31 -4.32
N TYR A 20 13.52 -5.22 -4.59
CA TYR A 20 12.54 -4.61 -3.70
C TYR A 20 12.57 -5.21 -2.28
N ASP A 21 12.55 -6.52 -2.18
CA ASP A 21 12.52 -7.23 -0.90
C ASP A 21 13.87 -7.21 -0.14
N THR A 22 14.97 -6.91 -0.83
CA THR A 22 16.31 -6.97 -0.23
C THR A 22 16.83 -5.63 0.31
N MET A 23 16.16 -4.54 -0.02
CA MET A 23 16.65 -3.18 0.31
C MET A 23 16.41 -2.73 1.75
N GLY A 24 15.71 -3.50 2.57
CA GLY A 24 15.45 -3.18 3.98
C GLY A 24 14.72 -1.84 4.14
N ASN A 25 13.42 -1.82 3.87
CA ASN A 25 12.59 -0.63 4.02
C ASN A 25 11.93 -0.61 5.41
N TRP A 26 12.43 0.26 6.29
CA TRP A 26 11.92 0.42 7.66
C TRP A 26 10.44 0.86 7.72
N LEU A 27 9.92 1.52 6.67
CA LEU A 27 8.51 1.90 6.61
C LEU A 27 7.59 0.67 6.57
N LEU A 28 8.04 -0.41 5.92
CA LEU A 28 7.31 -1.68 5.90
C LEU A 28 7.27 -2.33 7.29
N GLU A 29 8.37 -2.20 8.07
CA GLU A 29 8.42 -2.70 9.45
C GLU A 29 7.48 -1.92 10.39
N LEU A 30 7.30 -0.61 10.13
CA LEU A 30 6.35 0.23 10.85
C LEU A 30 4.91 -0.10 10.48
N GLU A 31 4.66 -0.37 9.22
CA GLU A 31 3.32 -0.53 8.66
C GLU A 31 2.70 -1.89 8.96
N GLU A 32 3.47 -2.96 8.89
CA GLU A 32 2.95 -4.33 8.95
C GLU A 32 2.09 -4.63 10.18
N PRO A 33 2.51 -4.30 11.43
CA PRO A 33 1.69 -4.53 12.62
C PRO A 33 0.41 -3.67 12.65
N GLU A 34 0.44 -2.50 12.02
CA GLU A 34 -0.72 -1.61 11.96
C GLU A 34 -1.77 -2.13 10.98
N VAL A 35 -1.34 -2.68 9.85
CA VAL A 35 -2.22 -3.36 8.89
C VAL A 35 -2.87 -4.57 9.54
N ASP A 36 -2.12 -5.40 10.28
CA ASP A 36 -2.68 -6.56 10.99
C ASP A 36 -3.76 -6.15 12.01
N ARG A 37 -3.46 -5.10 12.77
CA ARG A 37 -4.42 -4.57 13.75
C ARG A 37 -5.69 -4.05 13.09
N ALA A 38 -5.55 -3.32 11.98
CA ALA A 38 -6.67 -2.72 11.26
C ALA A 38 -7.54 -3.77 10.54
N LEU A 39 -6.95 -4.81 9.97
CA LEU A 39 -7.68 -5.90 9.32
C LEU A 39 -8.40 -6.81 10.32
N GLY A 40 -7.85 -6.97 11.54
CA GLY A 40 -8.36 -7.88 12.55
C GLY A 40 -8.25 -9.34 12.17
N ASP A 41 -9.15 -10.18 12.68
CA ASP A 41 -9.21 -11.60 12.30
C ASP A 41 -9.73 -11.72 10.86
N VAL A 42 -8.94 -12.42 10.04
CA VAL A 42 -9.22 -12.61 8.60
C VAL A 42 -9.53 -14.06 8.25
N ALA A 43 -9.51 -14.98 9.23
CA ALA A 43 -9.72 -16.40 8.98
C ALA A 43 -11.08 -16.65 8.32
N GLY A 44 -11.07 -17.34 7.18
CA GLY A 44 -12.28 -17.66 6.41
C GLY A 44 -12.89 -16.49 5.62
N LEU A 45 -12.33 -15.29 5.67
CA LEU A 45 -12.82 -14.12 4.94
C LEU A 45 -12.30 -14.06 3.50
N ASP A 46 -13.05 -13.37 2.64
CA ASP A 46 -12.62 -12.98 1.31
C ASP A 46 -11.89 -11.63 1.38
N VAL A 47 -10.60 -11.63 1.05
CA VAL A 47 -9.73 -10.45 1.17
C VAL A 47 -9.17 -10.06 -0.19
N LEU A 48 -9.24 -8.77 -0.52
CA LEU A 48 -8.61 -8.17 -1.68
C LEU A 48 -7.39 -7.35 -1.25
N ASP A 49 -6.23 -7.60 -1.85
CA ASP A 49 -5.01 -6.78 -1.70
C ASP A 49 -4.76 -6.02 -3.00
N VAL A 50 -4.91 -4.69 -2.95
CA VAL A 50 -4.84 -3.77 -4.09
C VAL A 50 -3.50 -3.06 -4.10
N GLY A 51 -2.68 -3.32 -5.12
CA GLY A 51 -1.29 -2.89 -5.18
C GLY A 51 -0.39 -3.79 -4.34
N ALA A 52 -0.56 -5.10 -4.48
CA ALA A 52 0.07 -6.10 -3.63
C ALA A 52 1.60 -6.18 -3.74
N GLY A 53 2.18 -5.60 -4.79
CA GLY A 53 3.62 -5.61 -5.05
C GLY A 53 4.18 -7.03 -5.07
N THR A 54 5.21 -7.27 -4.26
CA THR A 54 5.82 -8.60 -4.09
C THR A 54 5.06 -9.53 -3.14
N GLY A 55 3.80 -9.20 -2.80
CA GLY A 55 2.89 -10.08 -2.09
C GLY A 55 3.10 -10.19 -0.58
N ARG A 56 3.77 -9.23 0.05
CA ARG A 56 4.08 -9.25 1.47
C ARG A 56 2.84 -9.45 2.35
N HIS A 57 1.80 -8.65 2.15
CA HIS A 57 0.54 -8.78 2.87
C HIS A 57 -0.30 -9.95 2.38
N ALA A 58 -0.47 -10.09 1.07
CA ALA A 58 -1.31 -11.15 0.49
C ALA A 58 -0.95 -12.54 0.99
N ILE A 59 0.35 -12.89 0.99
CA ILE A 59 0.84 -14.20 1.43
C ILE A 59 0.60 -14.38 2.94
N ARG A 60 0.85 -13.36 3.75
CA ARG A 60 0.67 -13.41 5.20
C ARG A 60 -0.81 -13.53 5.58
N ILE A 61 -1.68 -12.77 4.93
CA ILE A 61 -3.13 -12.83 5.13
C ILE A 61 -3.68 -14.21 4.72
N ALA A 62 -3.19 -14.78 3.61
CA ALA A 62 -3.54 -16.13 3.19
C ALA A 62 -3.06 -17.20 4.18
N ALA A 63 -1.87 -17.02 4.77
CA ALA A 63 -1.35 -17.90 5.82
C ALA A 63 -2.18 -17.82 7.13
N ALA A 64 -2.84 -16.68 7.39
CA ALA A 64 -3.79 -16.51 8.49
C ALA A 64 -5.18 -17.12 8.19
N GLY A 65 -5.38 -17.78 7.04
CA GLY A 65 -6.59 -18.54 6.72
C GLY A 65 -7.62 -17.79 5.87
N ALA A 66 -7.30 -16.63 5.33
CA ALA A 66 -8.17 -15.91 4.40
C ALA A 66 -8.12 -16.49 2.98
N ARG A 67 -9.19 -16.25 2.20
CA ARG A 67 -9.20 -16.43 0.75
C ARG A 67 -8.76 -15.13 0.09
N VAL A 68 -7.51 -15.06 -0.35
CA VAL A 68 -6.90 -13.82 -0.83
C VAL A 68 -6.89 -13.75 -2.35
N THR A 69 -7.37 -12.63 -2.88
CA THR A 69 -7.10 -12.17 -4.24
C THR A 69 -6.20 -10.94 -4.14
N ALA A 70 -5.11 -10.94 -4.89
CA ALA A 70 -4.12 -9.87 -4.89
C ALA A 70 -3.88 -9.36 -6.31
N LEU A 71 -3.83 -8.05 -6.47
CA LEU A 71 -3.59 -7.45 -7.77
C LEU A 71 -2.50 -6.37 -7.71
N ASP A 72 -1.77 -6.28 -8.81
CA ASP A 72 -0.78 -5.22 -9.03
C ASP A 72 -0.70 -4.92 -10.54
N PHE A 73 -0.30 -3.71 -10.90
CA PHE A 73 -0.09 -3.35 -12.30
C PHE A 73 1.22 -3.91 -12.86
N SER A 74 2.19 -4.23 -11.99
CA SER A 74 3.52 -4.72 -12.35
C SER A 74 3.54 -6.25 -12.38
N GLU A 75 3.69 -6.81 -13.58
CA GLU A 75 3.90 -8.26 -13.73
C GLU A 75 5.21 -8.70 -13.09
N GLU A 76 6.23 -7.84 -13.09
CA GLU A 76 7.54 -8.12 -12.51
C GLU A 76 7.44 -8.27 -10.96
N MET A 77 6.65 -7.39 -10.32
CA MET A 77 6.36 -7.51 -8.89
C MET A 77 5.61 -8.80 -8.57
N LEU A 78 4.56 -9.10 -9.34
CA LEU A 78 3.78 -10.32 -9.15
C LEU A 78 4.59 -11.59 -9.45
N ALA A 79 5.53 -11.54 -10.39
CA ALA A 79 6.45 -12.65 -10.63
C ALA A 79 7.27 -12.95 -9.37
N LYS A 80 7.80 -11.91 -8.70
CA LYS A 80 8.49 -12.06 -7.41
C LYS A 80 7.58 -12.57 -6.30
N ALA A 81 6.34 -12.11 -6.26
CA ALA A 81 5.36 -12.61 -5.30
C ALA A 81 5.13 -14.12 -5.46
N ARG A 82 4.95 -14.59 -6.70
CA ARG A 82 4.68 -16.01 -7.03
C ARG A 82 5.86 -16.96 -6.72
N GLU A 83 7.09 -16.43 -6.64
CA GLU A 83 8.29 -17.20 -6.26
C GLU A 83 8.34 -17.51 -4.74
N LYS A 84 7.55 -16.81 -3.91
CA LYS A 84 7.63 -16.90 -2.45
C LYS A 84 6.86 -18.12 -1.90
N PRO A 85 7.34 -18.72 -0.78
CA PRO A 85 6.58 -19.77 -0.08
C PRO A 85 5.17 -19.28 0.32
N GLY A 86 4.15 -20.09 0.05
CA GLY A 86 2.75 -19.78 0.35
C GLY A 86 2.03 -18.93 -0.71
N ALA A 87 2.71 -18.49 -1.77
CA ALA A 87 2.11 -17.74 -2.86
C ALA A 87 1.06 -18.54 -3.66
N ASP A 88 1.12 -19.87 -3.62
CA ASP A 88 0.15 -20.80 -4.18
C ASP A 88 -1.25 -20.71 -3.55
N ARG A 89 -1.35 -20.12 -2.36
CA ARG A 89 -2.62 -19.86 -1.65
C ARG A 89 -3.31 -18.57 -2.07
N VAL A 90 -2.67 -17.75 -2.90
CA VAL A 90 -3.15 -16.41 -3.31
C VAL A 90 -3.54 -16.43 -4.79
N ARG A 91 -4.69 -15.85 -5.12
CA ARG A 91 -5.08 -15.60 -6.50
C ARG A 91 -4.46 -14.29 -6.98
N TRP A 92 -3.47 -14.37 -7.87
CA TRP A 92 -2.75 -13.22 -8.42
C TRP A 92 -3.38 -12.72 -9.72
N LEU A 93 -3.55 -11.40 -9.85
CA LEU A 93 -4.12 -10.76 -11.02
C LEU A 93 -3.31 -9.52 -11.41
N VAL A 94 -2.90 -9.43 -12.67
CA VAL A 94 -2.33 -8.19 -13.22
C VAL A 94 -3.47 -7.23 -13.52
N HIS A 95 -3.48 -6.09 -12.84
CA HIS A 95 -4.51 -5.06 -13.03
C HIS A 95 -3.99 -3.68 -12.66
N ASP A 96 -4.34 -2.69 -13.48
CA ASP A 96 -4.04 -1.29 -13.25
C ASP A 96 -5.24 -0.60 -12.59
N VAL A 97 -5.04 -0.07 -11.39
CA VAL A 97 -6.08 0.61 -10.60
C VAL A 97 -6.56 1.94 -11.19
N ALA A 98 -5.92 2.44 -12.24
CA ALA A 98 -6.45 3.50 -13.10
C ALA A 98 -7.71 3.04 -13.87
N ARG A 99 -8.02 1.74 -13.85
CA ARG A 99 -9.24 1.15 -14.42
C ARG A 99 -10.09 0.58 -13.28
N PRO A 100 -11.42 0.52 -13.44
CA PRO A 100 -12.30 -0.10 -12.44
C PRO A 100 -11.86 -1.51 -12.09
N LEU A 101 -11.86 -1.84 -10.80
CA LEU A 101 -11.52 -3.18 -10.30
C LEU A 101 -12.44 -4.24 -10.92
N PRO A 102 -11.90 -5.37 -11.44
CA PRO A 102 -12.65 -6.36 -12.25
C PRO A 102 -13.46 -7.32 -11.37
N PHE A 103 -14.12 -6.79 -10.35
CA PHE A 103 -14.95 -7.55 -9.41
C PHE A 103 -16.35 -6.97 -9.30
N ALA A 104 -17.31 -7.83 -8.98
CA ALA A 104 -18.67 -7.40 -8.68
C ALA A 104 -18.72 -6.56 -7.39
N PRO A 105 -19.70 -5.66 -7.24
CA PRO A 105 -19.93 -4.97 -5.98
C PRO A 105 -20.11 -5.97 -4.81
N GLY A 106 -19.58 -5.63 -3.64
CA GLY A 106 -19.75 -6.42 -2.43
C GLY A 106 -19.09 -7.80 -2.46
N SER A 107 -17.95 -7.93 -3.15
CA SER A 107 -17.25 -9.21 -3.30
C SER A 107 -16.34 -9.57 -2.13
N PHE A 108 -15.90 -8.60 -1.34
CA PHE A 108 -14.85 -8.81 -0.33
C PHE A 108 -15.26 -8.35 1.06
N ASP A 109 -14.91 -9.14 2.07
CA ASP A 109 -15.08 -8.81 3.49
C ASP A 109 -14.04 -7.78 3.96
N ARG A 110 -12.83 -7.85 3.38
CA ARG A 110 -11.74 -6.91 3.64
C ARG A 110 -11.12 -6.46 2.32
N VAL A 111 -10.81 -5.18 2.24
CA VAL A 111 -10.05 -4.60 1.12
C VAL A 111 -8.85 -3.87 1.70
N LEU A 112 -7.66 -4.28 1.32
CA LEU A 112 -6.40 -3.64 1.70
C LEU A 112 -5.84 -2.88 0.51
N SER A 113 -5.32 -1.68 0.76
CA SER A 113 -4.44 -0.98 -0.18
C SER A 113 -3.30 -0.33 0.60
N ALA A 114 -2.15 -0.97 0.56
CA ALA A 114 -1.01 -0.66 1.41
C ALA A 114 0.10 0.07 0.64
N LEU A 115 0.40 1.32 1.01
CA LEU A 115 1.44 2.18 0.39
C LEU A 115 1.23 2.37 -1.13
N VAL A 116 -0.03 2.61 -1.52
CA VAL A 116 -0.43 2.83 -2.92
C VAL A 116 -0.87 4.27 -3.15
N LEU A 117 -1.51 4.91 -2.15
CA LEU A 117 -2.16 6.22 -2.31
C LEU A 117 -1.21 7.31 -2.82
N GLU A 118 0.05 7.27 -2.45
CA GLU A 118 1.08 8.20 -2.93
C GLU A 118 1.35 8.09 -4.43
N HIS A 119 0.87 7.03 -5.08
CA HIS A 119 1.00 6.80 -6.52
C HIS A 119 -0.27 7.07 -7.31
N ILE A 120 -1.36 7.46 -6.63
CA ILE A 120 -2.63 7.84 -7.25
C ILE A 120 -2.65 9.37 -7.47
N PRO A 121 -2.96 9.85 -8.69
CA PRO A 121 -3.18 11.28 -8.93
C PRO A 121 -4.23 11.85 -7.97
N ILE A 122 -4.01 13.07 -7.46
CA ILE A 122 -4.88 13.66 -6.42
C ILE A 122 -6.34 13.78 -6.90
N ASP A 123 -6.54 14.09 -8.16
CA ASP A 123 -7.86 14.20 -8.80
C ASP A 123 -8.54 12.83 -9.03
N GLU A 124 -7.79 11.74 -8.98
CA GLU A 124 -8.31 10.37 -9.11
C GLU A 124 -8.59 9.70 -7.75
N LEU A 125 -8.18 10.29 -6.62
CA LEU A 125 -8.34 9.69 -5.29
C LEU A 125 -9.80 9.32 -4.98
N ALA A 126 -10.78 10.19 -5.31
CA ALA A 126 -12.18 9.90 -5.04
C ALA A 126 -12.70 8.72 -5.88
N SER A 127 -12.26 8.59 -7.12
CA SER A 127 -12.59 7.44 -7.98
C SER A 127 -11.98 6.15 -7.44
N PHE A 128 -10.70 6.20 -7.04
CA PHE A 128 -9.99 5.08 -6.45
C PHE A 128 -10.68 4.58 -5.16
N PHE A 129 -10.96 5.48 -4.22
CA PHE A 129 -11.69 5.14 -2.99
C PHE A 129 -13.10 4.60 -3.28
N GLY A 130 -13.80 5.19 -4.26
CA GLY A 130 -15.12 4.72 -4.68
C GLY A 130 -15.10 3.29 -5.19
N ASP A 131 -14.04 2.92 -5.90
CA ASP A 131 -13.91 1.56 -6.42
C ASP A 131 -13.54 0.55 -5.32
N LEU A 132 -12.70 0.93 -4.33
CA LEU A 132 -12.48 0.13 -3.12
C LEU A 132 -13.81 -0.09 -2.37
N GLY A 133 -14.61 0.98 -2.20
CA GLY A 133 -15.92 0.90 -1.54
C GLY A 133 -16.92 0.02 -2.29
N ARG A 134 -16.93 0.09 -3.61
CA ARG A 134 -17.83 -0.71 -4.45
C ARG A 134 -17.58 -2.20 -4.30
N VAL A 135 -16.32 -2.63 -4.24
CA VAL A 135 -15.98 -4.07 -4.15
C VAL A 135 -16.03 -4.60 -2.72
N ALA A 136 -15.98 -3.74 -1.72
CA ALA A 136 -16.20 -4.12 -0.32
C ALA A 136 -17.69 -4.43 -0.07
N ARG A 137 -17.96 -5.41 0.81
CA ARG A 137 -19.32 -5.71 1.30
C ARG A 137 -19.85 -4.52 2.11
N PRO A 138 -21.17 -4.38 2.27
CA PRO A 138 -21.75 -3.29 3.07
C PRO A 138 -21.24 -3.22 4.52
N ASP A 139 -20.91 -4.36 5.11
CA ASP A 139 -20.30 -4.52 6.43
C ASP A 139 -18.78 -4.79 6.35
N GLY A 140 -18.21 -4.65 5.18
CA GLY A 140 -16.80 -4.87 4.91
C GLY A 140 -15.93 -3.73 5.43
N VAL A 141 -14.67 -4.06 5.73
CA VAL A 141 -13.66 -3.10 6.18
C VAL A 141 -12.66 -2.84 5.07
N ILE A 142 -12.38 -1.57 4.83
CA ILE A 142 -11.35 -1.12 3.89
C ILE A 142 -10.20 -0.54 4.72
N VAL A 143 -9.00 -1.05 4.53
CA VAL A 143 -7.78 -0.54 5.18
C VAL A 143 -6.89 0.06 4.12
N VAL A 144 -6.53 1.32 4.30
CA VAL A 144 -5.55 1.99 3.43
C VAL A 144 -4.41 2.53 4.27
N THR A 145 -3.21 2.37 3.75
CA THR A 145 -2.01 2.99 4.32
C THR A 145 -1.29 3.82 3.28
N ALA A 146 -0.57 4.83 3.72
CA ALA A 146 0.37 5.54 2.87
C ALA A 146 1.52 6.13 3.68
N MET A 147 2.61 6.40 3.01
CA MET A 147 3.66 7.24 3.57
C MET A 147 3.05 8.58 3.99
N HIS A 148 3.33 8.99 5.23
CA HIS A 148 2.77 10.23 5.76
C HIS A 148 3.18 11.44 4.91
N PRO A 149 2.26 12.36 4.57
CA PRO A 149 2.56 13.56 3.78
C PRO A 149 3.73 14.40 4.30
N ALA A 150 3.96 14.41 5.62
CA ALA A 150 5.11 15.09 6.23
C ALA A 150 6.47 14.58 5.71
N MET A 151 6.55 13.35 5.21
CA MET A 151 7.77 12.81 4.61
C MET A 151 8.13 13.52 3.31
N PHE A 152 7.13 13.89 2.50
CA PHE A 152 7.36 14.68 1.28
C PHE A 152 7.96 16.05 1.58
N LEU A 153 7.60 16.68 2.71
CA LEU A 153 8.20 17.96 3.14
C LEU A 153 9.72 17.85 3.42
N LYS A 154 10.19 16.63 3.66
CA LYS A 154 11.62 16.31 3.80
C LYS A 154 12.26 15.78 2.52
N GLY A 155 11.55 15.86 1.39
CA GLY A 155 12.04 15.36 0.10
C GLY A 155 12.09 13.82 -0.01
N VAL A 156 11.39 13.11 0.89
CA VAL A 156 11.32 11.64 0.85
C VAL A 156 10.17 11.23 -0.05
N SER A 157 10.44 10.30 -0.95
CA SER A 157 9.47 9.58 -1.77
C SER A 157 9.96 8.16 -1.98
N ALA A 158 9.15 7.32 -2.58
CA ALA A 158 9.58 5.99 -3.03
C ALA A 158 10.85 6.13 -3.89
N ASN A 159 11.89 5.42 -3.52
CA ASN A 159 13.16 5.46 -4.25
C ASN A 159 13.98 4.18 -4.04
N PHE A 160 14.79 3.89 -5.02
CA PHE A 160 15.82 2.86 -4.95
C PHE A 160 17.07 3.29 -5.71
N ARG A 161 18.12 2.53 -5.57
CA ARG A 161 19.37 2.75 -6.31
C ARG A 161 19.75 1.48 -7.05
N ASP A 162 20.07 1.64 -8.32
CA ASP A 162 20.66 0.59 -9.14
C ASP A 162 22.00 1.04 -9.76
N GLU A 163 22.49 0.30 -10.73
CA GLU A 163 23.76 0.57 -11.42
C GLU A 163 23.80 1.94 -12.14
N ARG A 164 22.63 2.48 -12.51
CA ARG A 164 22.47 3.76 -13.23
C ARG A 164 22.29 4.94 -12.28
N GLY A 165 22.12 4.71 -10.98
CA GLY A 165 21.96 5.75 -9.98
C GLY A 165 20.67 5.65 -9.18
N GLU A 166 20.23 6.78 -8.60
CA GLU A 166 18.97 6.86 -7.87
C GLU A 166 17.79 6.96 -8.83
N VAL A 167 16.78 6.12 -8.58
CA VAL A 167 15.53 6.08 -9.34
C VAL A 167 14.38 6.36 -8.39
N ARG A 168 13.44 7.17 -8.85
CA ARG A 168 12.20 7.50 -8.13
C ARG A 168 11.00 7.15 -8.99
N PRO A 169 10.21 6.11 -8.62
CA PRO A 169 8.87 5.97 -9.16
C PRO A 169 8.05 7.22 -8.89
N ARG A 170 7.25 7.66 -9.85
CA ARG A 170 6.42 8.86 -9.68
C ARG A 170 5.53 8.74 -8.46
N SER A 171 5.56 9.76 -7.62
CA SER A 171 4.68 9.94 -6.47
C SER A 171 4.02 11.30 -6.55
N TYR A 172 2.80 11.39 -6.06
CA TYR A 172 2.02 12.64 -6.01
C TYR A 172 2.06 13.18 -4.58
N VAL A 173 2.43 14.45 -4.44
CA VAL A 173 2.55 15.11 -3.14
C VAL A 173 1.15 15.52 -2.68
N ALA A 174 0.39 14.56 -2.19
CA ALA A 174 -0.92 14.80 -1.57
C ALA A 174 -0.77 15.17 -0.10
N THR A 175 -1.74 15.92 0.42
CA THR A 175 -1.88 16.22 1.84
C THR A 175 -2.77 15.17 2.51
N LEU A 176 -2.75 15.12 3.85
CA LEU A 176 -3.69 14.26 4.59
C LEU A 176 -5.15 14.66 4.28
N SER A 177 -5.40 15.97 4.09
CA SER A 177 -6.71 16.47 3.70
C SER A 177 -7.17 15.96 2.33
N ASP A 178 -6.26 15.80 1.36
CA ASP A 178 -6.61 15.27 0.03
C ASP A 178 -7.07 13.81 0.15
N TYR A 179 -6.39 13.00 0.95
CA TYR A 179 -6.78 11.61 1.20
C TYR A 179 -8.12 11.51 1.93
N VAL A 180 -8.30 12.28 3.02
CA VAL A 180 -9.57 12.32 3.78
C VAL A 180 -10.72 12.77 2.89
N MET A 181 -10.54 13.85 2.13
CA MET A 181 -11.57 14.34 1.24
C MET A 181 -11.83 13.43 0.05
N GLY A 182 -10.82 12.69 -0.41
CA GLY A 182 -10.99 11.64 -1.41
C GLY A 182 -11.95 10.55 -0.93
N ALA A 183 -11.75 10.04 0.29
CA ALA A 183 -12.62 9.03 0.90
C ALA A 183 -14.05 9.55 1.14
N ILE A 184 -14.20 10.79 1.66
CA ILE A 184 -15.51 11.39 1.90
C ILE A 184 -16.27 11.62 0.58
N ARG A 185 -15.60 12.12 -0.46
CA ARG A 185 -16.21 12.34 -1.79
C ARG A 185 -16.62 11.02 -2.46
N ALA A 186 -15.95 9.93 -2.13
CA ALA A 186 -16.30 8.58 -2.56
C ALA A 186 -17.51 7.99 -1.81
N GLY A 187 -18.07 8.70 -0.82
CA GLY A 187 -19.19 8.23 0.00
C GLY A 187 -18.77 7.20 1.06
N LEU A 188 -17.49 7.15 1.44
CA LEU A 188 -17.02 6.23 2.49
C LEU A 188 -17.11 6.89 3.86
N VAL A 189 -17.34 6.07 4.87
CA VAL A 189 -17.28 6.46 6.28
C VAL A 189 -15.88 6.17 6.80
N ILE A 190 -15.22 7.19 7.35
CA ILE A 190 -13.93 7.01 8.03
C ILE A 190 -14.22 6.55 9.46
N GLU A 191 -13.84 5.33 9.80
CA GLU A 191 -14.00 4.77 11.14
C GLU A 191 -12.81 5.12 12.02
N SER A 192 -11.60 5.11 11.46
CA SER A 192 -10.39 5.55 12.14
C SER A 192 -9.39 6.17 11.19
N LEU A 193 -8.59 7.08 11.72
CA LEU A 193 -7.40 7.64 11.08
C LEU A 193 -6.32 7.75 12.15
N ALA A 194 -5.22 7.06 11.95
CA ALA A 194 -4.08 7.05 12.85
C ALA A 194 -2.80 7.44 12.12
N GLU A 195 -2.01 8.29 12.76
CA GLU A 195 -0.69 8.71 12.29
C GLU A 195 0.37 8.03 13.16
N HIS A 196 1.37 7.43 12.54
CA HIS A 196 2.41 6.67 13.22
C HIS A 196 3.77 7.30 12.97
N SER A 197 4.47 7.59 14.07
CA SER A 197 5.83 8.12 14.07
C SER A 197 6.84 7.00 14.26
N VAL A 198 8.08 7.27 13.85
CA VAL A 198 9.20 6.37 14.17
C VAL A 198 9.46 6.44 15.67
N GLU A 199 9.32 5.31 16.35
CA GLU A 199 9.57 5.15 17.79
C GLU A 199 10.97 4.60 18.08
N GLU A 200 11.41 4.70 19.35
CA GLU A 200 12.73 4.24 19.79
C GLU A 200 13.00 2.77 19.44
N GLY A 201 11.98 1.90 19.56
CA GLY A 201 12.10 0.48 19.25
C GLY A 201 12.46 0.22 17.79
N LEU A 202 11.84 0.92 16.84
CA LEU A 202 12.19 0.84 15.42
C LEU A 202 13.56 1.48 15.14
N ALA A 203 13.82 2.66 15.72
CA ALA A 203 15.08 3.38 15.56
C ALA A 203 16.28 2.59 16.10
N ALA A 204 16.09 1.77 17.12
CA ALA A 204 17.14 0.93 17.69
C ALA A 204 17.52 -0.27 16.82
N ARG A 205 16.53 -0.87 16.11
CA ARG A 205 16.76 -2.04 15.26
C ARG A 205 17.00 -1.73 13.78
N ASN A 206 16.70 -0.50 13.34
CA ASN A 206 16.89 -0.09 11.95
C ASN A 206 17.55 1.30 11.87
N ASP A 207 18.85 1.35 11.57
CA ASP A 207 19.63 2.58 11.54
C ASP A 207 19.11 3.62 10.54
N ARG A 208 18.45 3.18 9.45
CA ARG A 208 17.87 4.08 8.45
C ARG A 208 16.68 4.85 8.99
N SER A 209 15.95 4.31 9.97
CA SER A 209 14.82 4.96 10.60
C SER A 209 15.22 5.95 11.69
N ARG A 210 16.42 5.81 12.30
CA ARG A 210 16.88 6.60 13.46
C ARG A 210 16.79 8.11 13.25
N LYS A 211 17.12 8.60 12.05
CA LYS A 211 17.03 10.03 11.71
C LYS A 211 15.60 10.57 11.67
N TRP A 212 14.61 9.69 11.73
CA TRP A 212 13.19 10.00 11.68
C TRP A 212 12.50 9.83 13.04
N LEU A 213 13.25 9.58 14.11
CA LEU A 213 12.70 9.39 15.47
C LEU A 213 11.75 10.54 15.83
N GLY A 214 10.53 10.23 16.24
CA GLY A 214 9.45 11.16 16.54
C GLY A 214 8.80 11.83 15.33
N TRP A 215 9.27 11.56 14.09
CA TRP A 215 8.69 12.14 12.88
C TRP A 215 7.54 11.28 12.37
N PRO A 216 6.36 11.86 12.01
CA PRO A 216 5.26 11.11 11.42
C PRO A 216 5.67 10.54 10.05
N ALA A 217 5.56 9.24 9.92
CA ALA A 217 6.10 8.53 8.76
C ALA A 217 5.06 7.71 8.00
N LEU A 218 4.00 7.30 8.67
CA LEU A 218 2.93 6.48 8.15
C LEU A 218 1.59 7.04 8.62
N PHE A 219 0.55 6.93 7.80
CA PHE A 219 -0.82 6.96 8.29
C PHE A 219 -1.58 5.69 7.87
N VAL A 220 -2.55 5.33 8.69
CA VAL A 220 -3.46 4.21 8.47
C VAL A 220 -4.88 4.71 8.60
N MET A 221 -5.71 4.42 7.63
CA MET A 221 -7.12 4.79 7.64
C MET A 221 -7.99 3.55 7.45
N THR A 222 -8.96 3.37 8.34
CA THR A 222 -9.97 2.33 8.26
C THR A 222 -11.28 2.95 7.80
N LEU A 223 -11.88 2.36 6.79
CA LEU A 223 -13.06 2.86 6.10
C LEU A 223 -14.11 1.75 5.97
N ARG A 224 -15.35 2.15 5.78
CA ARG A 224 -16.43 1.26 5.34
C ARG A 224 -17.32 1.93 4.31
N PRO A 225 -18.06 1.17 3.48
CA PRO A 225 -19.16 1.70 2.69
C PRO A 225 -20.22 2.39 3.59
N ALA A 226 -20.87 3.46 3.08
CA ALA A 226 -21.91 4.22 3.81
C ALA A 226 -23.25 3.48 3.81
#